data_54e36fa8b0122b7975a2a9a5b90b48db
#
_entry.id   54e36fa8b0122b7975a2a9a5b90b48db
#
_cell.length_a   1.000
_cell.length_b   1.000
_cell.length_c   1.000
_cell.angle_alpha   90.00
_cell.angle_beta   90.00
_cell.angle_gamma   90.00
#
_symmetry.space_group_name_H-M   'P 1'
#
loop_
_entity.id
_entity.type
_entity.pdbx_description
1 polymer ?
#
loop_
_entity_poly.entity_id
_entity_poly.type
_entity_poly.pdbx_seq_one_letter_code
_entity_poly.pdbx_strand_id
1 'polypeptide(L)'
;MGLKLASHILTRPGSLARHVTVVDGGLIPASGGGGYDTHTNHIKDSARNLANIWHELTSIINEPGENNPAKLNLEETLIVVNTEFGRTPWNQNGSGRNHHPYAYVTLMFGGPVGPDQQGIVGSIGSDGFAVNALSPAESRAATLAALGVYPFAPECYAVSDVYGAGTELEASMWINEVVLGVKA
;
A
#
# COMPACT_ATOMS: atom_id res chain seq x y z
N MET A 1 -9.68 -15.07 4.30
CA MET A 1 -9.69 -16.11 3.24
C MET A 1 -8.90 -15.69 1.99
N GLY A 2 -9.08 -14.49 1.47
CA GLY A 2 -8.38 -14.01 0.26
C GLY A 2 -6.86 -14.00 0.37
N LEU A 3 -6.31 -13.51 1.48
CA LEU A 3 -4.87 -13.45 1.69
C LEU A 3 -4.20 -14.83 1.75
N LYS A 4 -4.83 -15.81 2.39
CA LYS A 4 -4.32 -17.20 2.41
C LYS A 4 -4.32 -17.83 1.01
N LEU A 5 -5.35 -17.54 0.20
CA LEU A 5 -5.38 -17.98 -1.19
C LEU A 5 -4.29 -17.30 -2.01
N ALA A 6 -4.07 -16.00 -1.82
CA ALA A 6 -3.01 -15.25 -2.49
C ALA A 6 -1.63 -15.82 -2.14
N SER A 7 -1.35 -16.05 -0.86
CA SER A 7 -0.11 -16.70 -0.43
C SER A 7 0.06 -18.06 -1.09
N HIS A 8 -0.96 -18.91 -1.07
CA HIS A 8 -0.90 -20.23 -1.73
C HIS A 8 -0.63 -20.12 -3.23
N ILE A 9 -1.26 -19.18 -3.94
CA ILE A 9 -1.03 -18.98 -5.37
C ILE A 9 0.43 -18.59 -5.64
N LEU A 10 0.98 -17.68 -4.84
CA LEU A 10 2.34 -17.17 -5.02
C LEU A 10 3.43 -18.19 -4.63
N THR A 11 3.18 -19.00 -3.59
CA THR A 11 4.20 -19.89 -2.99
C THR A 11 4.15 -21.33 -3.49
N ARG A 12 3.05 -21.76 -4.12
CA ARG A 12 2.95 -23.16 -4.59
C ARG A 12 4.05 -23.50 -5.61
N PRO A 13 4.66 -24.69 -5.54
CA PRO A 13 5.65 -25.13 -6.52
C PRO A 13 5.13 -25.08 -7.95
N GLY A 14 5.93 -24.53 -8.86
CA GLY A 14 5.58 -24.39 -10.28
C GLY A 14 4.58 -23.27 -10.59
N SER A 15 4.25 -22.41 -9.64
CA SER A 15 3.42 -21.23 -9.92
C SER A 15 4.16 -20.26 -10.84
N LEU A 16 3.46 -19.80 -11.87
CA LEU A 16 3.91 -18.71 -12.75
C LEU A 16 3.34 -17.34 -12.31
N ALA A 17 2.47 -17.32 -11.32
CA ALA A 17 1.92 -16.07 -10.79
C ALA A 17 3.03 -15.23 -10.14
N ARG A 18 3.12 -13.97 -10.55
CA ARG A 18 4.06 -12.98 -9.98
C ARG A 18 3.34 -11.85 -9.25
N HIS A 19 2.03 -11.75 -9.44
CA HIS A 19 1.20 -10.72 -8.84
C HIS A 19 -0.17 -11.29 -8.51
N VAL A 20 -0.69 -10.91 -7.34
CA VAL A 20 -2.06 -11.22 -6.92
C VAL A 20 -2.64 -9.98 -6.26
N THR A 21 -3.80 -9.55 -6.73
CA THR A 21 -4.58 -8.49 -6.07
C THR A 21 -5.65 -9.13 -5.21
N VAL A 22 -5.71 -8.72 -3.96
CA VAL A 22 -6.76 -9.11 -3.01
C VAL A 22 -7.59 -7.89 -2.67
N VAL A 23 -8.90 -8.00 -2.90
CA VAL A 23 -9.84 -6.97 -2.45
C VAL A 23 -10.37 -7.37 -1.09
N ASP A 24 -10.09 -6.56 -0.06
CA ASP A 24 -10.64 -6.72 1.26
C ASP A 24 -11.84 -5.77 1.46
N GLY A 25 -13.03 -6.32 1.50
CA GLY A 25 -14.26 -5.58 1.79
C GLY A 25 -14.46 -5.24 3.26
N GLY A 26 -13.54 -5.68 4.12
CA GLY A 26 -13.63 -5.54 5.57
C GLY A 26 -14.70 -6.42 6.23
N LEU A 27 -14.80 -6.31 7.54
CA LEU A 27 -15.81 -7.00 8.34
C LEU A 27 -17.16 -6.27 8.21
N ILE A 28 -18.26 -7.01 8.19
CA ILE A 28 -19.59 -6.42 8.19
C ILE A 28 -19.82 -5.75 9.56
N PRO A 29 -20.00 -4.41 9.63
CA PRO A 29 -20.25 -3.75 10.90
C PRO A 29 -21.71 -3.96 11.34
N ALA A 30 -21.95 -3.99 12.63
CA ALA A 30 -23.27 -4.10 13.22
C ALA A 30 -24.16 -2.86 12.94
N SER A 31 -23.60 -1.76 12.48
CA SER A 31 -24.23 -0.45 12.33
C SER A 31 -24.59 -0.06 10.89
N GLY A 32 -24.60 -0.99 9.94
CA GLY A 32 -25.23 -0.75 8.64
C GLY A 32 -24.36 -0.05 7.57
N GLY A 33 -23.08 0.15 7.77
CA GLY A 33 -22.11 0.42 6.70
C GLY A 33 -21.45 -0.90 6.25
N GLY A 34 -20.75 -0.91 5.14
CA GLY A 34 -20.01 -2.08 4.65
C GLY A 34 -18.52 -1.97 4.99
N GLY A 35 -18.00 -2.85 5.84
CA GLY A 35 -16.56 -2.95 6.06
C GLY A 35 -15.85 -1.62 6.38
N TYR A 36 -15.14 -1.08 5.41
CA TYR A 36 -14.40 0.19 5.52
C TYR A 36 -15.25 1.44 5.26
N ASP A 37 -16.51 1.29 4.87
CA ASP A 37 -17.42 2.42 4.65
C ASP A 37 -18.02 2.93 5.97
N THR A 38 -17.24 3.67 6.73
CA THR A 38 -17.44 3.99 8.14
C THR A 38 -18.08 5.35 8.37
N HIS A 39 -19.30 5.55 7.84
CA HIS A 39 -20.06 6.80 7.97
C HIS A 39 -20.66 7.06 9.37
N THR A 40 -20.58 6.12 10.31
CA THR A 40 -21.17 6.25 11.65
C THR A 40 -20.16 6.03 12.79
N ASN A 41 -19.46 4.91 12.81
CA ASN A 41 -18.54 4.51 13.89
C ASN A 41 -17.10 4.34 13.38
N HIS A 42 -16.55 5.39 12.77
CA HIS A 42 -15.28 5.30 12.05
C HIS A 42 -14.15 4.66 12.87
N ILE A 43 -13.86 5.16 14.06
CA ILE A 43 -12.71 4.67 14.86
C ILE A 43 -12.88 3.20 15.20
N LYS A 44 -14.04 2.82 15.70
CA LYS A 44 -14.30 1.43 16.13
C LYS A 44 -14.26 0.45 14.96
N ASP A 45 -14.94 0.79 13.87
CA ASP A 45 -15.08 -0.12 12.73
C ASP A 45 -13.76 -0.20 11.92
N SER A 46 -13.06 0.93 11.75
CA SER A 46 -11.73 0.92 11.13
C SER A 46 -10.71 0.16 11.97
N ALA A 47 -10.70 0.32 13.30
CA ALA A 47 -9.79 -0.41 14.17
C ALA A 47 -10.00 -1.93 14.08
N ARG A 48 -11.26 -2.38 14.02
CA ARG A 48 -11.58 -3.81 13.86
C ARG A 48 -11.12 -4.35 12.50
N ASN A 49 -11.36 -3.61 11.43
CA ASN A 49 -10.96 -4.00 10.09
C ASN A 49 -9.44 -4.03 9.95
N LEU A 50 -8.74 -3.01 10.45
CA LEU A 50 -7.28 -2.97 10.46
C LEU A 50 -6.68 -4.10 11.30
N ALA A 51 -7.21 -4.37 12.48
CA ALA A 51 -6.75 -5.49 13.30
C ALA A 51 -6.92 -6.84 12.57
N ASN A 52 -8.04 -7.01 11.86
CA ASN A 52 -8.29 -8.22 11.08
C ASN A 52 -7.30 -8.38 9.93
N ILE A 53 -7.08 -7.32 9.12
CA ILE A 53 -6.14 -7.41 7.99
C ILE A 53 -4.71 -7.66 8.46
N TRP A 54 -4.29 -7.01 9.55
CA TRP A 54 -2.95 -7.24 10.12
C TRP A 54 -2.80 -8.66 10.65
N HIS A 55 -3.80 -9.20 11.35
CA HIS A 55 -3.78 -10.58 11.80
C HIS A 55 -3.69 -11.58 10.64
N GLU A 56 -4.46 -11.35 9.57
CA GLU A 56 -4.41 -12.21 8.38
C GLU A 56 -3.06 -12.08 7.63
N LEU A 57 -2.51 -10.87 7.50
CA LEU A 57 -1.21 -10.64 6.86
C LEU A 57 -0.06 -11.32 7.64
N THR A 58 -0.01 -11.14 8.95
CA THR A 58 1.03 -11.79 9.77
C THR A 58 0.95 -13.31 9.72
N SER A 59 -0.24 -13.87 9.50
CA SER A 59 -0.40 -15.33 9.38
C SER A 59 0.19 -15.94 8.11
N ILE A 60 0.40 -15.14 7.07
CA ILE A 60 0.88 -15.59 5.74
C ILE A 60 2.30 -15.16 5.41
N ILE A 61 2.96 -14.44 6.30
CA ILE A 61 4.33 -13.94 6.14
C ILE A 61 5.24 -14.72 7.07
N ASN A 62 6.43 -15.09 6.60
CA ASN A 62 7.45 -15.69 7.44
C ASN A 62 7.92 -14.70 8.51
N GLU A 63 7.99 -15.15 9.75
CA GLU A 63 8.64 -14.39 10.83
C GLU A 63 10.16 -14.32 10.60
N PRO A 64 10.87 -13.39 11.22
CA PRO A 64 12.33 -13.32 11.12
C PRO A 64 12.97 -14.66 11.51
N GLY A 65 13.69 -15.27 10.55
CA GLY A 65 14.32 -16.58 10.69
C GLY A 65 13.42 -17.79 10.41
N GLU A 66 12.13 -17.59 10.14
CA GLU A 66 11.24 -18.65 9.66
C GLU A 66 11.45 -18.87 8.14
N ASN A 67 11.49 -20.13 7.71
CA ASN A 67 11.60 -20.55 6.32
C ASN A 67 10.46 -21.50 5.93
N ASN A 68 9.23 -21.11 6.20
CA ASN A 68 8.07 -21.91 5.81
C ASN A 68 7.74 -21.66 4.30
N PRO A 69 7.88 -22.69 3.43
CA PRO A 69 7.65 -22.51 2.00
C PRO A 69 6.19 -22.23 1.61
N ALA A 70 5.25 -22.36 2.54
CA ALA A 70 3.84 -22.02 2.32
C ALA A 70 3.50 -20.56 2.72
N LYS A 71 4.46 -19.83 3.29
CA LYS A 71 4.33 -18.42 3.64
C LYS A 71 5.15 -17.53 2.71
N LEU A 72 4.80 -16.27 2.63
CA LEU A 72 5.54 -15.27 1.86
C LEU A 72 6.88 -14.94 2.54
N ASN A 73 7.95 -14.91 1.76
CA ASN A 73 9.22 -14.36 2.19
C ASN A 73 9.28 -12.86 1.84
N LEU A 74 9.39 -12.00 2.83
CA LEU A 74 9.44 -10.55 2.62
C LEU A 74 10.73 -10.08 1.93
N GLU A 75 11.79 -10.87 1.87
CA GLU A 75 12.97 -10.53 1.09
C GLU A 75 12.69 -10.56 -0.42
N GLU A 76 11.72 -11.37 -0.85
CA GLU A 76 11.37 -11.60 -2.26
C GLU A 76 9.97 -11.07 -2.63
N THR A 77 9.21 -10.60 -1.65
CA THR A 77 7.81 -10.20 -1.84
C THR A 77 7.59 -8.76 -1.44
N LEU A 78 7.05 -7.98 -2.35
CA LEU A 78 6.53 -6.65 -2.06
C LEU A 78 5.03 -6.75 -1.75
N ILE A 79 4.62 -6.25 -0.60
CA ILE A 79 3.22 -6.12 -0.22
C ILE A 79 2.83 -4.64 -0.25
N VAL A 80 1.79 -4.32 -1.02
CA VAL A 80 1.24 -2.97 -1.10
C VAL A 80 -0.20 -3.00 -0.59
N VAL A 81 -0.47 -2.24 0.45
CA VAL A 81 -1.82 -2.03 0.98
C VAL A 81 -2.28 -0.64 0.59
N ASN A 82 -3.35 -0.56 -0.16
CA ASN A 82 -3.85 0.68 -0.72
C ASN A 82 -5.37 0.81 -0.54
N THR A 83 -5.89 2.03 -0.70
CA THR A 83 -7.31 2.36 -0.66
C THR A 83 -7.65 3.34 -1.78
N GLU A 84 -8.93 3.50 -2.11
CA GLU A 84 -9.39 4.42 -3.15
C GLU A 84 -9.34 5.89 -2.71
N PHE A 85 -9.54 6.16 -1.41
CA PHE A 85 -9.51 7.50 -0.81
C PHE A 85 -9.34 7.41 0.71
N GLY A 86 -9.08 8.56 1.35
CA GLY A 86 -9.07 8.69 2.81
C GLY A 86 -10.45 9.02 3.39
N ARG A 87 -10.46 9.36 4.67
CA ARG A 87 -11.65 9.81 5.40
C ARG A 87 -11.45 11.23 5.93
N THR A 88 -12.51 12.01 5.99
CA THR A 88 -12.45 13.41 6.45
C THR A 88 -11.86 13.52 7.86
N PRO A 89 -11.04 14.54 8.16
CA PRO A 89 -10.52 14.76 9.51
C PRO A 89 -11.60 15.21 10.50
N TRP A 90 -12.73 15.70 10.02
CA TRP A 90 -13.89 16.11 10.83
C TRP A 90 -14.99 15.07 10.83
N ASN A 91 -15.85 15.15 11.86
CA ASN A 91 -17.00 14.27 12.02
C ASN A 91 -18.08 14.56 10.96
N GLN A 92 -18.70 13.49 10.49
CA GLN A 92 -19.93 13.56 9.70
C GLN A 92 -21.13 13.38 10.65
N ASN A 93 -21.55 12.16 10.93
CA ASN A 93 -22.64 11.85 11.84
C ASN A 93 -22.08 11.16 13.09
N GLY A 94 -22.23 11.77 14.27
CA GLY A 94 -21.66 11.22 15.49
C GLY A 94 -20.14 11.05 15.38
N SER A 95 -19.64 9.83 15.32
CA SER A 95 -18.21 9.51 15.17
C SER A 95 -17.83 9.03 13.76
N GLY A 96 -18.74 9.17 12.80
CA GLY A 96 -18.49 8.82 11.39
C GLY A 96 -17.59 9.81 10.67
N ARG A 97 -17.07 9.36 9.52
CA ARG A 97 -16.24 10.16 8.61
C ARG A 97 -16.74 10.00 7.18
N ASN A 98 -16.74 11.09 6.42
CA ASN A 98 -17.09 11.05 5.00
C ASN A 98 -15.88 10.67 4.12
N HIS A 99 -16.12 10.43 2.85
CA HIS A 99 -15.07 10.26 1.85
C HIS A 99 -14.22 11.51 1.72
N HIS A 100 -12.91 11.32 1.58
CA HIS A 100 -11.96 12.42 1.45
C HIS A 100 -10.89 12.08 0.40
N PRO A 101 -11.10 12.50 -0.86
CA PRO A 101 -10.23 12.08 -1.96
C PRO A 101 -8.88 12.81 -2.02
N TYR A 102 -8.66 13.78 -1.13
CA TYR A 102 -7.47 14.66 -1.18
C TYR A 102 -6.26 14.14 -0.42
N ALA A 103 -6.43 13.08 0.37
CA ALA A 103 -5.33 12.39 1.04
C ALA A 103 -5.72 10.97 1.44
N TYR A 104 -4.80 10.04 1.24
CA TYR A 104 -4.89 8.68 1.74
C TYR A 104 -3.48 8.09 1.96
N VAL A 105 -3.40 6.95 2.61
CA VAL A 105 -2.13 6.30 2.93
C VAL A 105 -1.99 5.03 2.09
N THR A 106 -0.86 4.88 1.44
CA THR A 106 -0.41 3.63 0.84
C THR A 106 0.72 3.07 1.69
N LEU A 107 0.64 1.79 2.04
CA LEU A 107 1.70 1.09 2.77
C LEU A 107 2.44 0.17 1.81
N MET A 108 3.77 0.23 1.85
CA MET A 108 4.65 -0.69 1.12
C MET A 108 5.60 -1.33 2.12
N PHE A 109 5.78 -2.64 2.06
CA PHE A 109 6.74 -3.34 2.88
C PHE A 109 7.20 -4.65 2.23
N GLY A 110 8.40 -5.06 2.59
CA GLY A 110 9.07 -6.22 1.99
C GLY A 110 9.71 -5.92 0.65
N GLY A 111 10.35 -6.92 0.08
CA GLY A 111 11.06 -6.84 -1.18
C GLY A 111 12.15 -5.77 -1.18
N PRO A 112 12.18 -4.96 -2.22
CA PRO A 112 13.24 -3.97 -2.44
C PRO A 112 13.08 -2.66 -1.66
N VAL A 113 12.12 -2.55 -0.74
CA VAL A 113 12.06 -1.40 0.17
C VAL A 113 13.25 -1.49 1.12
N GLY A 114 14.16 -0.52 1.03
CA GLY A 114 15.41 -0.52 1.79
C GLY A 114 15.18 -0.43 3.30
N PRO A 115 16.07 -0.99 4.11
CA PRO A 115 15.93 -0.97 5.56
C PRO A 115 16.00 0.46 6.14
N ASP A 116 16.60 1.40 5.44
CA ASP A 116 16.69 2.81 5.82
C ASP A 116 15.38 3.59 5.59
N GLN A 117 14.43 3.02 4.82
CA GLN A 117 13.14 3.65 4.52
C GLN A 117 12.04 3.18 5.48
N GLN A 118 12.34 3.08 6.74
CA GLN A 118 11.32 2.87 7.78
C GLN A 118 10.72 4.22 8.19
N GLY A 119 9.85 4.78 7.33
CA GLY A 119 9.32 6.09 7.57
C GLY A 119 8.09 6.43 6.74
N ILE A 120 7.71 7.68 6.81
CA ILE A 120 6.55 8.23 6.11
C ILE A 120 7.06 9.22 5.07
N VAL A 121 6.66 9.05 3.83
CA VAL A 121 6.85 10.01 2.76
C VAL A 121 5.60 10.88 2.66
N GLY A 122 5.75 12.19 2.87
CA GLY A 122 4.65 13.13 2.90
C GLY A 122 3.96 13.22 4.26
N SER A 123 2.91 14.00 4.30
CA SER A 123 2.07 14.23 5.49
C SER A 123 0.65 14.63 5.09
N ILE A 124 -0.22 14.72 6.08
CA ILE A 124 -1.57 15.28 5.92
C ILE A 124 -1.62 16.57 6.70
N GLY A 125 -1.96 17.68 6.03
CA GLY A 125 -2.13 19.00 6.63
C GLY A 125 -3.34 19.08 7.57
N SER A 126 -3.43 20.15 8.33
CA SER A 126 -4.57 20.41 9.25
C SER A 126 -5.91 20.59 8.52
N ASP A 127 -5.87 20.91 7.24
CA ASP A 127 -7.00 21.01 6.32
C ASP A 127 -7.40 19.65 5.70
N GLY A 128 -6.67 18.59 6.00
CA GLY A 128 -6.90 17.24 5.50
C GLY A 128 -6.28 16.95 4.13
N PHE A 129 -5.59 17.91 3.51
CA PHE A 129 -4.93 17.69 2.22
C PHE A 129 -3.56 17.05 2.37
N ALA A 130 -3.15 16.27 1.37
CA ALA A 130 -1.82 15.72 1.31
C ALA A 130 -0.78 16.82 1.06
N VAL A 131 0.34 16.77 1.80
CA VAL A 131 1.45 17.72 1.73
C VAL A 131 2.75 16.96 1.50
N ASN A 132 3.55 17.37 0.51
CA ASN A 132 4.81 16.72 0.15
C ASN A 132 4.65 15.20 -0.01
N ALA A 133 3.52 14.78 -0.54
CA ALA A 133 3.13 13.39 -0.68
C ALA A 133 3.31 12.91 -2.12
N LEU A 134 3.34 11.59 -2.29
CA LEU A 134 3.36 10.99 -3.62
C LEU A 134 2.02 11.21 -4.33
N SER A 135 2.07 11.53 -5.60
CA SER A 135 0.90 11.39 -6.47
C SER A 135 0.55 9.92 -6.68
N PRO A 136 -0.67 9.59 -7.13
CA PRO A 136 -1.01 8.23 -7.50
C PRO A 136 -0.11 7.65 -8.61
N ALA A 137 0.37 8.48 -9.55
CA ALA A 137 1.29 8.08 -10.60
C ALA A 137 2.67 7.73 -10.04
N GLU A 138 3.23 8.59 -9.19
CA GLU A 138 4.51 8.35 -8.50
C GLU A 138 4.48 7.07 -7.66
N SER A 139 3.41 6.85 -6.90
CA SER A 139 3.24 5.65 -6.08
C SER A 139 3.24 4.36 -6.93
N ARG A 140 2.58 4.39 -8.09
CA ARG A 140 2.55 3.24 -9.00
C ARG A 140 3.87 3.04 -9.74
N ALA A 141 4.49 4.12 -10.23
CA ALA A 141 5.80 4.06 -10.86
C ALA A 141 6.85 3.52 -9.88
N ALA A 142 6.82 3.98 -8.62
CA ALA A 142 7.68 3.46 -7.56
C ALA A 142 7.43 1.97 -7.29
N THR A 143 6.18 1.52 -7.28
CA THR A 143 5.84 0.10 -7.13
C THR A 143 6.41 -0.75 -8.26
N LEU A 144 6.31 -0.30 -9.51
CA LEU A 144 6.88 -1.00 -10.66
C LEU A 144 8.41 -1.04 -10.58
N ALA A 145 9.04 0.10 -10.30
CA ALA A 145 10.49 0.19 -10.15
C ALA A 145 10.99 -0.73 -9.03
N ALA A 146 10.30 -0.76 -7.90
CA ALA A 146 10.58 -1.66 -6.79
C ALA A 146 10.56 -3.14 -7.19
N LEU A 147 9.72 -3.52 -8.14
CA LEU A 147 9.65 -4.87 -8.68
C LEU A 147 10.62 -5.13 -9.84
N GLY A 148 11.50 -4.19 -10.15
CA GLY A 148 12.41 -4.28 -11.30
C GLY A 148 11.70 -4.16 -12.66
N VAL A 149 10.49 -3.62 -12.68
CA VAL A 149 9.71 -3.39 -13.91
C VAL A 149 9.90 -1.95 -14.34
N TYR A 150 10.34 -1.75 -15.58
CA TYR A 150 10.54 -0.41 -16.14
C TYR A 150 9.20 0.34 -16.26
N PRO A 151 9.02 1.49 -15.56
CA PRO A 151 7.72 2.15 -15.47
C PRO A 151 7.43 3.16 -16.58
N PHE A 152 8.43 3.54 -17.40
CA PHE A 152 8.33 4.64 -18.37
C PHE A 152 8.11 4.17 -19.81
N ALA A 153 7.53 3.01 -20.02
CA ALA A 153 7.10 2.58 -21.34
C ALA A 153 5.97 3.51 -21.87
N PRO A 154 5.80 3.67 -23.20
CA PRO A 154 4.82 4.61 -23.77
C PRO A 154 3.39 4.43 -23.27
N GLU A 155 3.03 3.22 -22.88
CA GLU A 155 1.69 2.88 -22.38
C GLU A 155 1.56 2.98 -20.84
N CYS A 156 2.63 3.40 -20.14
CA CYS A 156 2.66 3.48 -18.67
C CYS A 156 2.70 4.94 -18.21
N TYR A 157 3.82 5.33 -17.59
CA TYR A 157 3.98 6.66 -17.01
C TYR A 157 4.98 7.48 -17.79
N ALA A 158 4.72 8.79 -17.87
CA ALA A 158 5.74 9.72 -18.32
C ALA A 158 6.79 9.94 -17.22
N VAL A 159 8.01 10.24 -17.63
CA VAL A 159 9.09 10.58 -16.69
C VAL A 159 8.70 11.75 -15.78
N SER A 160 8.01 12.75 -16.35
CA SER A 160 7.51 13.93 -15.64
C SER A 160 6.39 13.65 -14.64
N ASP A 161 5.80 12.46 -14.66
CA ASP A 161 4.84 12.04 -13.62
C ASP A 161 5.51 11.74 -12.27
N VAL A 162 6.84 11.63 -12.27
CA VAL A 162 7.64 11.40 -11.07
C VAL A 162 8.33 12.68 -10.67
N TYR A 163 7.78 13.38 -9.68
CA TYR A 163 8.35 14.60 -9.10
C TYR A 163 8.75 15.68 -10.11
N GLY A 164 8.07 15.72 -11.26
CA GLY A 164 8.39 16.65 -12.33
C GLY A 164 9.78 16.44 -12.96
N ALA A 165 10.34 15.23 -12.87
CA ALA A 165 11.66 14.90 -13.41
C ALA A 165 11.74 15.18 -14.91
N GLY A 166 12.86 15.72 -15.36
CA GLY A 166 13.14 15.96 -16.77
C GLY A 166 13.80 14.78 -17.48
N THR A 167 14.36 13.85 -16.70
CA THR A 167 15.09 12.68 -17.22
C THR A 167 14.72 11.42 -16.44
N GLU A 168 14.88 10.25 -17.08
CA GLU A 168 14.70 8.94 -16.40
C GLU A 168 15.64 8.75 -15.22
N LEU A 169 16.85 9.28 -15.32
CA LEU A 169 17.84 9.21 -14.24
C LEU A 169 17.34 9.98 -13.00
N GLU A 170 16.82 11.19 -13.17
CA GLU A 170 16.25 11.99 -12.09
C GLU A 170 15.06 11.30 -11.44
N ALA A 171 14.15 10.76 -12.25
CA ALA A 171 13.00 10.02 -11.77
C ALA A 171 13.42 8.75 -10.98
N SER A 172 14.39 8.01 -11.51
CA SER A 172 14.91 6.80 -10.88
C SER A 172 15.64 7.10 -9.57
N MET A 173 16.45 8.12 -9.51
CA MET A 173 17.14 8.57 -8.30
C MET A 173 16.12 8.98 -7.23
N TRP A 174 15.12 9.77 -7.60
CA TRP A 174 14.08 10.20 -6.66
C TRP A 174 13.29 9.00 -6.10
N ILE A 175 12.87 8.06 -6.96
CA ILE A 175 12.18 6.83 -6.52
C ILE A 175 13.05 6.05 -5.54
N ASN A 176 14.30 5.80 -5.90
CA ASN A 176 15.20 4.99 -5.07
C ASN A 176 15.50 5.67 -3.73
N GLU A 177 15.89 6.94 -3.74
CA GLU A 177 16.34 7.63 -2.53
C GLU A 177 15.17 8.03 -1.62
N VAL A 178 14.07 8.54 -2.20
CA VAL A 178 12.97 9.12 -1.41
C VAL A 178 11.90 8.08 -1.07
N VAL A 179 11.55 7.21 -2.03
CA VAL A 179 10.44 6.26 -1.83
C VAL A 179 10.92 4.93 -1.27
N LEU A 180 11.99 4.37 -1.86
CA LEU A 180 12.46 3.03 -1.52
C LEU A 180 13.61 3.02 -0.49
N GLY A 181 14.24 4.16 -0.21
CA GLY A 181 15.36 4.26 0.72
C GLY A 181 16.59 3.45 0.31
N VAL A 182 16.75 3.21 -0.99
CA VAL A 182 17.91 2.53 -1.55
C VAL A 182 18.96 3.57 -1.88
N LYS A 183 20.06 3.58 -1.14
CA LYS A 183 21.22 4.43 -1.47
C LYS A 183 21.94 3.85 -2.67
N ALA A 184 22.23 4.71 -3.66
CA ALA A 184 23.06 4.36 -4.81
C ALA A 184 24.49 4.02 -4.42
#